data_c7c66c097de54f05b9942ca9c139bc11
#
_entry.id   c7c66c097de54f05b9942ca9c139bc11
#
_cell.length_a   1.000
_cell.length_b   1.000
_cell.length_c   1.000
_cell.angle_alpha   90.00
_cell.angle_beta   90.00
_cell.angle_gamma   90.00
#
_symmetry.space_group_name_H-M   'P 1'
#
loop_
_entity.id
_entity.type
_entity.pdbx_description
1 polymer ?
#
loop_
_entity_poly.entity_id
_entity_poly.type
_entity_poly.pdbx_seq_one_letter_code
_entity_poly.pdbx_strand_id
1 'polypeptide(L)'
;MQNVAPLVMVIHMETVKLAFQSHQVCPEVLDQVSECLLFAVYFSAAVSMSAEECLVEFEDTKEAVTGHFRFAAEQGFAKAGLTASKNLNLLQAAVLYLKSLRGLGETRFAWTMTSVVIRLATGMGLHRDGATFGLEPFEVEMRRRLWWCICILDVQTAEDQGTDPMLHDVFYDTRLPLNINDEDISPFRRGSPQERSGCTELTYFLLQCEIALATRRLTYHLPGSPCPALQATEERESLVRKLDRRLNERYVRHLDTDSALQWACIKLVRSSIAKLSLVIHQPLDKGQKIASLPHDVHDSIICHAIEMVELSHVLQTDTRLSGWRWEFQTYTPWHAFALILSEVCYSGRKNSKIERAWPSIRMIFKEWQRHAVSQSRTIWRPLSKLMVRATYCRSKLEGESGLTPRISGQADSQLHNTHSCDFLVGDMSPPLDAAFPELYYPGMEMPFPEVDSHLMTLREVETLGESGASRPSDSNIGEWRILARHSDNVPVSPLTGQLMSWPNDSQHQGWE
;
A
#
# COMPACT_ATOMS: atom_id res chain seq x y z
N MET A 1 -12.80 -5.40 16.61
CA MET A 1 -12.17 -6.51 15.83
C MET A 1 -12.99 -6.93 14.62
N GLN A 2 -14.31 -6.85 14.61
CA GLN A 2 -15.14 -7.19 13.43
C GLN A 2 -14.73 -6.41 12.16
N ASN A 3 -14.24 -5.20 12.30
CA ASN A 3 -13.78 -4.35 11.20
C ASN A 3 -12.32 -4.60 10.78
N VAL A 4 -11.54 -5.36 11.54
CA VAL A 4 -10.10 -5.58 11.30
C VAL A 4 -9.81 -7.03 10.92
N ALA A 5 -10.30 -7.98 11.71
CA ALA A 5 -9.98 -9.39 11.53
C ALA A 5 -10.28 -9.92 10.10
N PRO A 6 -11.42 -9.59 9.45
CA PRO A 6 -11.70 -10.09 8.11
C PRO A 6 -10.71 -9.61 7.04
N LEU A 7 -10.01 -8.50 7.30
CA LEU A 7 -9.05 -7.91 6.35
C LEU A 7 -7.60 -8.29 6.65
N VAL A 8 -7.28 -8.54 7.93
CA VAL A 8 -5.90 -8.78 8.40
C VAL A 8 -5.87 -10.06 9.24
N MET A 9 -5.66 -11.19 8.57
CA MET A 9 -5.77 -12.54 9.15
C MET A 9 -4.47 -13.00 9.85
N VAL A 10 -3.71 -12.08 10.44
CA VAL A 10 -2.42 -12.41 11.11
C VAL A 10 -2.60 -13.03 12.49
N ILE A 11 -3.76 -12.86 13.10
CA ILE A 11 -4.10 -13.37 14.42
C ILE A 11 -5.25 -14.37 14.34
N HIS A 12 -5.21 -15.38 15.20
CA HIS A 12 -6.31 -16.32 15.36
C HIS A 12 -7.30 -15.77 16.38
N MET A 13 -8.53 -15.48 15.96
CA MET A 13 -9.51 -14.74 16.76
C MET A 13 -9.88 -15.42 18.07
N GLU A 14 -10.01 -16.73 18.06
CA GLU A 14 -10.33 -17.49 19.30
C GLU A 14 -9.19 -17.41 20.34
N THR A 15 -7.93 -17.49 19.88
CA THR A 15 -6.78 -17.32 20.79
C THR A 15 -6.74 -15.92 21.41
N VAL A 16 -7.04 -14.90 20.61
CA VAL A 16 -7.09 -13.51 21.09
C VAL A 16 -8.24 -13.31 22.07
N LYS A 17 -9.44 -13.84 21.79
CA LYS A 17 -10.58 -13.77 22.74
C LYS A 17 -10.24 -14.43 24.08
N LEU A 18 -9.59 -15.59 24.06
CA LEU A 18 -9.15 -16.26 25.31
C LEU A 18 -8.12 -15.41 26.08
N ALA A 19 -7.17 -14.78 25.38
CA ALA A 19 -6.20 -13.87 26.02
C ALA A 19 -6.91 -12.65 26.65
N PHE A 20 -7.90 -12.07 25.98
CA PHE A 20 -8.72 -10.98 26.53
C PHE A 20 -9.49 -11.40 27.77
N GLN A 21 -10.15 -12.55 27.74
CA GLN A 21 -10.91 -13.07 28.88
C GLN A 21 -10.00 -13.33 30.08
N SER A 22 -8.82 -13.90 29.84
CA SER A 22 -7.84 -14.14 30.90
C SER A 22 -7.34 -12.82 31.51
N HIS A 23 -7.14 -11.78 30.70
CA HIS A 23 -6.75 -10.45 31.18
C HIS A 23 -7.82 -9.78 32.04
N GLN A 24 -9.10 -9.91 31.66
CA GLN A 24 -10.20 -9.36 32.47
C GLN A 24 -10.27 -10.00 33.86
N VAL A 25 -9.90 -11.29 33.97
CA VAL A 25 -9.93 -12.02 35.24
C VAL A 25 -8.69 -11.74 36.11
N CYS A 26 -7.50 -11.63 35.48
CA CYS A 26 -6.24 -11.38 36.17
C CYS A 26 -5.33 -10.43 35.35
N PRO A 27 -5.46 -9.10 35.52
CA PRO A 27 -4.65 -8.12 34.77
C PRO A 27 -3.14 -8.24 35.01
N GLU A 28 -2.73 -8.77 36.16
CA GLU A 28 -1.31 -8.90 36.56
C GLU A 28 -0.57 -10.07 35.89
N VAL A 29 -1.26 -10.90 35.10
CA VAL A 29 -0.71 -12.14 34.53
C VAL A 29 -0.26 -11.98 33.07
N LEU A 30 -0.52 -10.85 32.41
CA LEU A 30 -0.06 -10.64 31.04
C LEU A 30 1.44 -10.45 30.98
N ASP A 31 2.09 -11.28 30.16
CA ASP A 31 3.45 -11.03 29.74
C ASP A 31 3.52 -9.82 28.78
N GLN A 32 4.71 -9.23 28.67
CA GLN A 32 4.94 -8.01 27.87
C GLN A 32 4.57 -8.18 26.38
N VAL A 33 4.69 -9.39 25.85
CA VAL A 33 4.35 -9.67 24.43
C VAL A 33 2.85 -9.70 24.26
N SER A 34 2.11 -10.35 25.15
CA SER A 34 0.65 -10.38 25.13
C SER A 34 0.05 -8.99 25.35
N GLU A 35 0.62 -8.19 26.27
CA GLU A 35 0.24 -6.78 26.45
C GLU A 35 0.43 -5.97 25.17
N CYS A 36 1.59 -6.11 24.51
CA CYS A 36 1.89 -5.44 23.25
C CYS A 36 0.91 -5.82 22.13
N LEU A 37 0.61 -7.11 21.99
CA LEU A 37 -0.36 -7.59 21.01
C LEU A 37 -1.76 -6.99 21.25
N LEU A 38 -2.21 -6.92 22.52
CA LEU A 38 -3.48 -6.31 22.87
C LEU A 38 -3.52 -4.83 22.51
N PHE A 39 -2.48 -4.06 22.81
CA PHE A 39 -2.43 -2.64 22.40
C PHE A 39 -2.40 -2.46 20.88
N ALA A 40 -1.73 -3.34 20.13
CA ALA A 40 -1.81 -3.32 18.68
C ALA A 40 -3.23 -3.62 18.16
N VAL A 41 -3.95 -4.52 18.82
CA VAL A 41 -5.36 -4.84 18.54
C VAL A 41 -6.27 -3.64 18.85
N TYR A 42 -6.08 -2.98 20.01
CA TYR A 42 -6.85 -1.78 20.37
C TYR A 42 -6.59 -0.63 19.42
N PHE A 43 -5.32 -0.40 19.05
CA PHE A 43 -4.95 0.61 18.06
C PHE A 43 -5.63 0.36 16.71
N SER A 44 -5.59 -0.89 16.22
CA SER A 44 -6.23 -1.24 14.95
C SER A 44 -7.74 -1.11 15.00
N ALA A 45 -8.36 -1.44 16.15
CA ALA A 45 -9.79 -1.24 16.36
C ALA A 45 -10.14 0.25 16.34
N ALA A 46 -9.39 1.10 17.05
CA ALA A 46 -9.58 2.56 17.06
C ALA A 46 -9.43 3.17 15.65
N VAL A 47 -8.43 2.74 14.87
CA VAL A 47 -8.26 3.18 13.48
C VAL A 47 -9.48 2.83 12.62
N SER A 48 -10.11 1.68 12.85
CA SER A 48 -11.28 1.22 12.09
C SER A 48 -12.60 1.90 12.47
N MET A 49 -12.66 2.57 13.62
CA MET A 49 -13.87 3.27 14.09
C MET A 49 -14.08 4.58 13.33
N SER A 50 -15.33 5.03 13.25
CA SER A 50 -15.67 6.38 12.80
C SER A 50 -15.41 7.41 13.92
N ALA A 51 -15.43 8.70 13.58
CA ALA A 51 -15.29 9.77 14.58
C ALA A 51 -16.49 9.76 15.57
N GLU A 52 -17.69 9.45 15.06
CA GLU A 52 -18.91 9.36 15.87
C GLU A 52 -18.83 8.19 16.85
N GLU A 53 -18.37 7.01 16.40
CA GLU A 53 -18.16 5.84 17.27
C GLU A 53 -17.14 6.13 18.36
N CYS A 54 -16.02 6.81 18.04
CA CYS A 54 -15.04 7.19 19.05
C CYS A 54 -15.63 8.15 20.08
N LEU A 55 -16.41 9.12 19.66
CA LEU A 55 -17.05 10.08 20.57
C LEU A 55 -18.07 9.40 21.50
N VAL A 56 -18.82 8.42 20.99
CA VAL A 56 -19.82 7.69 21.79
C VAL A 56 -19.18 6.73 22.79
N GLU A 57 -18.13 5.99 22.36
CA GLU A 57 -17.55 4.92 23.19
C GLU A 57 -16.47 5.44 24.16
N PHE A 58 -15.74 6.49 23.80
CA PHE A 58 -14.61 7.00 24.57
C PHE A 58 -14.80 8.44 25.08
N GLU A 59 -15.87 9.11 24.67
CA GLU A 59 -16.12 10.54 24.97
C GLU A 59 -14.99 11.46 24.49
N ASP A 60 -14.25 11.04 23.44
CA ASP A 60 -13.07 11.73 22.94
C ASP A 60 -13.02 11.70 21.40
N THR A 61 -12.13 12.54 20.81
CA THR A 61 -11.94 12.60 19.36
C THR A 61 -11.25 11.34 18.84
N LYS A 62 -11.49 11.00 17.59
CA LYS A 62 -10.82 9.86 16.94
C LYS A 62 -9.28 10.01 16.97
N GLU A 63 -8.77 11.21 16.77
CA GLU A 63 -7.35 11.54 16.81
C GLU A 63 -6.75 11.28 18.19
N ALA A 64 -7.44 11.67 19.26
CA ALA A 64 -6.99 11.44 20.62
C ALA A 64 -7.02 9.95 20.98
N VAL A 65 -8.12 9.25 20.65
CA VAL A 65 -8.25 7.80 20.91
C VAL A 65 -7.18 7.00 20.15
N THR A 66 -6.98 7.28 18.85
CA THR A 66 -5.94 6.60 18.06
C THR A 66 -4.55 6.95 18.55
N GLY A 67 -4.27 8.21 18.93
CA GLY A 67 -3.00 8.64 19.50
C GLY A 67 -2.68 7.94 20.81
N HIS A 68 -3.66 7.77 21.70
CA HIS A 68 -3.51 7.06 22.96
C HIS A 68 -3.11 5.59 22.77
N PHE A 69 -3.86 4.84 21.93
CA PHE A 69 -3.54 3.43 21.69
C PHE A 69 -2.28 3.23 20.85
N ARG A 70 -1.96 4.17 19.96
CA ARG A 70 -0.67 4.21 19.25
C ARG A 70 0.48 4.27 20.24
N PHE A 71 0.45 5.25 21.14
CA PHE A 71 1.48 5.41 22.16
C PHE A 71 1.63 4.15 23.02
N ALA A 72 0.51 3.56 23.46
CA ALA A 72 0.55 2.33 24.27
C ALA A 72 1.18 1.16 23.51
N ALA A 73 0.86 0.97 22.22
CA ALA A 73 1.46 -0.05 21.37
C ALA A 73 2.96 0.17 21.18
N GLU A 74 3.41 1.40 20.95
CA GLU A 74 4.83 1.76 20.80
C GLU A 74 5.61 1.49 22.07
N GLN A 75 5.05 1.82 23.25
CA GLN A 75 5.64 1.45 24.55
C GLN A 75 5.70 -0.07 24.74
N GLY A 76 4.65 -0.79 24.30
CA GLY A 76 4.62 -2.24 24.30
C GLY A 76 5.76 -2.85 23.47
N PHE A 77 5.99 -2.36 22.25
CA PHE A 77 7.11 -2.81 21.40
C PHE A 77 8.48 -2.54 22.04
N ALA A 78 8.63 -1.39 22.68
CA ALA A 78 9.86 -1.05 23.36
C ALA A 78 10.15 -1.99 24.56
N LYS A 79 9.13 -2.23 25.41
CA LYS A 79 9.23 -3.14 26.57
C LYS A 79 9.49 -4.58 26.16
N ALA A 80 8.75 -5.07 25.14
CA ALA A 80 8.87 -6.44 24.66
C ALA A 80 10.13 -6.68 23.79
N GLY A 81 10.90 -5.63 23.45
CA GLY A 81 12.14 -5.73 22.71
C GLY A 81 11.95 -6.27 21.28
N LEU A 82 11.07 -5.66 20.48
CA LEU A 82 10.69 -6.12 19.13
C LEU A 82 11.89 -6.53 18.27
N THR A 83 12.96 -5.74 18.25
CA THR A 83 14.13 -5.97 17.39
C THR A 83 15.01 -7.14 17.82
N ALA A 84 14.93 -7.54 19.10
CA ALA A 84 15.70 -8.65 19.68
C ALA A 84 14.88 -9.93 19.86
N SER A 85 13.55 -9.85 19.76
CA SER A 85 12.64 -10.95 20.03
C SER A 85 12.49 -11.89 18.83
N LYS A 86 12.31 -13.19 19.13
CA LYS A 86 11.90 -14.21 18.17
C LYS A 86 10.46 -14.68 18.42
N ASN A 87 9.66 -13.89 19.10
CA ASN A 87 8.28 -14.24 19.43
C ASN A 87 7.34 -13.92 18.25
N LEU A 88 6.57 -14.92 17.82
CA LEU A 88 5.64 -14.79 16.69
C LEU A 88 4.53 -13.78 16.97
N ASN A 89 3.99 -13.76 18.20
CA ASN A 89 2.89 -12.85 18.57
C ASN A 89 3.34 -11.38 18.53
N LEU A 90 4.61 -11.11 18.88
CA LEU A 90 5.16 -9.76 18.80
C LEU A 90 5.32 -9.30 17.35
N LEU A 91 5.71 -10.21 16.45
CA LEU A 91 5.77 -9.91 15.03
C LEU A 91 4.38 -9.74 14.42
N GLN A 92 3.38 -10.52 14.87
CA GLN A 92 1.97 -10.32 14.49
C GLN A 92 1.46 -8.95 14.93
N ALA A 93 1.78 -8.54 16.16
CA ALA A 93 1.45 -7.21 16.66
C ALA A 93 2.07 -6.10 15.78
N ALA A 94 3.36 -6.25 15.41
CA ALA A 94 4.05 -5.28 14.55
C ALA A 94 3.41 -5.18 13.17
N VAL A 95 3.06 -6.29 12.53
CA VAL A 95 2.40 -6.30 11.22
C VAL A 95 1.02 -5.64 11.30
N LEU A 96 0.23 -5.96 12.32
CA LEU A 96 -1.08 -5.36 12.55
C LEU A 96 -0.97 -3.85 12.76
N TYR A 97 0.00 -3.42 13.56
CA TYR A 97 0.30 -2.02 13.81
C TYR A 97 0.67 -1.27 12.52
N LEU A 98 1.55 -1.82 11.68
CA LEU A 98 1.98 -1.20 10.43
C LEU A 98 0.84 -1.10 9.40
N LYS A 99 -0.02 -2.13 9.32
CA LYS A 99 -1.23 -2.09 8.48
C LYS A 99 -2.15 -0.95 8.91
N SER A 100 -2.33 -0.75 10.22
CA SER A 100 -3.16 0.32 10.77
C SER A 100 -2.57 1.71 10.54
N LEU A 101 -1.25 1.88 10.68
CA LEU A 101 -0.55 3.12 10.35
C LEU A 101 -0.68 3.49 8.87
N ARG A 102 -0.57 2.49 7.97
CA ARG A 102 -0.83 2.71 6.55
C ARG A 102 -2.25 3.22 6.31
N GLY A 103 -3.24 2.68 7.03
CA GLY A 103 -4.62 3.15 7.02
C GLY A 103 -4.80 4.60 7.48
N LEU A 104 -3.92 5.11 8.34
CA LEU A 104 -3.87 6.51 8.77
C LEU A 104 -3.06 7.41 7.80
N GLY A 105 -2.47 6.85 6.73
CA GLY A 105 -1.65 7.60 5.77
C GLY A 105 -0.17 7.75 6.14
N GLU A 106 0.29 7.09 7.20
CA GLU A 106 1.70 7.04 7.63
C GLU A 106 2.54 6.12 6.71
N THR A 107 2.39 6.32 5.40
CA THR A 107 2.90 5.36 4.39
C THR A 107 4.41 5.25 4.38
N ARG A 108 5.14 6.36 4.59
CA ARG A 108 6.61 6.34 4.61
C ARG A 108 7.16 5.59 5.82
N PHE A 109 6.57 5.79 6.99
CA PHE A 109 6.96 5.07 8.19
C PHE A 109 6.66 3.57 8.03
N ALA A 110 5.45 3.22 7.56
CA ALA A 110 5.06 1.85 7.31
C ALA A 110 6.03 1.16 6.32
N TRP A 111 6.43 1.84 5.24
CA TRP A 111 7.41 1.33 4.26
C TRP A 111 8.77 1.05 4.91
N THR A 112 9.31 2.00 5.67
CA THR A 112 10.60 1.82 6.35
C THR A 112 10.55 0.65 7.33
N MET A 113 9.52 0.57 8.16
CA MET A 113 9.38 -0.46 9.17
C MET A 113 9.02 -1.83 8.61
N THR A 114 8.41 -1.89 7.43
CA THR A 114 8.19 -3.15 6.69
C THR A 114 9.51 -3.85 6.41
N SER A 115 10.58 -3.13 6.09
CA SER A 115 11.91 -3.72 5.87
C SER A 115 12.47 -4.36 7.15
N VAL A 116 12.22 -3.75 8.31
CA VAL A 116 12.60 -4.32 9.61
C VAL A 116 11.81 -5.61 9.89
N VAL A 117 10.50 -5.58 9.67
CA VAL A 117 9.63 -6.74 9.85
C VAL A 117 10.01 -7.90 8.92
N ILE A 118 10.35 -7.63 7.66
CA ILE A 118 10.87 -8.63 6.72
C ILE A 118 12.15 -9.28 7.26
N ARG A 119 13.07 -8.48 7.79
CA ARG A 119 14.32 -8.98 8.37
C ARG A 119 14.07 -9.87 9.59
N LEU A 120 13.18 -9.45 10.49
CA LEU A 120 12.80 -10.24 11.67
C LEU A 120 12.11 -11.56 11.25
N ALA A 121 11.15 -11.50 10.34
CA ALA A 121 10.44 -12.67 9.80
C ALA A 121 11.40 -13.68 9.16
N THR A 122 12.37 -13.19 8.39
CA THR A 122 13.40 -14.03 7.76
C THR A 122 14.29 -14.68 8.82
N GLY A 123 14.70 -13.91 9.85
CA GLY A 123 15.49 -14.43 10.99
C GLY A 123 14.75 -15.47 11.83
N MET A 124 13.41 -15.44 11.82
CA MET A 124 12.54 -16.44 12.46
C MET A 124 12.20 -17.62 11.53
N GLY A 125 12.70 -17.64 10.29
CA GLY A 125 12.48 -18.70 9.32
C GLY A 125 11.09 -18.73 8.67
N LEU A 126 10.30 -17.61 8.73
CA LEU A 126 8.95 -17.56 8.14
C LEU A 126 8.98 -17.65 6.60
N HIS A 127 10.09 -17.29 5.98
CA HIS A 127 10.30 -17.40 4.52
C HIS A 127 10.41 -18.87 4.04
N ARG A 128 10.46 -19.83 4.96
CA ARG A 128 10.42 -21.27 4.68
C ARG A 128 9.13 -21.87 5.20
N ASP A 129 8.51 -22.75 4.39
CA ASP A 129 7.23 -23.36 4.79
C ASP A 129 7.40 -24.24 6.03
N GLY A 130 6.62 -23.94 7.08
CA GLY A 130 6.71 -24.64 8.36
C GLY A 130 6.47 -26.16 8.29
N ALA A 131 5.74 -26.62 7.26
CA ALA A 131 5.49 -28.06 7.05
C ALA A 131 6.78 -28.81 6.75
N THR A 132 7.79 -28.17 6.14
CA THR A 132 9.10 -28.81 5.87
C THR A 132 9.90 -29.07 7.14
N PHE A 133 9.58 -28.37 8.22
CA PHE A 133 10.22 -28.54 9.54
C PHE A 133 9.42 -29.43 10.49
N GLY A 134 8.30 -30.00 10.03
CA GLY A 134 7.43 -30.83 10.86
C GLY A 134 6.73 -30.08 12.00
N LEU A 135 6.47 -28.77 11.82
CA LEU A 135 5.71 -27.98 12.78
C LEU A 135 4.25 -28.44 12.83
N GLU A 136 3.59 -28.23 13.96
CA GLU A 136 2.16 -28.54 14.12
C GLU A 136 1.30 -27.75 13.11
N PRO A 137 0.21 -28.32 12.59
CA PRO A 137 -0.60 -27.71 11.52
C PRO A 137 -1.10 -26.30 11.84
N PHE A 138 -1.47 -26.03 13.10
CA PHE A 138 -1.85 -24.68 13.55
C PHE A 138 -0.70 -23.69 13.39
N GLU A 139 0.50 -24.05 13.84
CA GLU A 139 1.67 -23.19 13.73
C GLU A 139 2.08 -22.97 12.27
N VAL A 140 2.03 -24.01 11.44
CA VAL A 140 2.27 -23.89 9.99
C VAL A 140 1.35 -22.87 9.37
N GLU A 141 0.05 -22.95 9.64
CA GLU A 141 -0.95 -22.04 9.07
C GLU A 141 -0.76 -20.60 9.57
N MET A 142 -0.52 -20.38 10.87
CA MET A 142 -0.28 -19.05 11.43
C MET A 142 0.99 -18.41 10.87
N ARG A 143 2.05 -19.21 10.64
CA ARG A 143 3.28 -18.73 9.98
C ARG A 143 3.05 -18.37 8.53
N ARG A 144 2.26 -19.13 7.77
CA ARG A 144 1.85 -18.81 6.40
C ARG A 144 1.06 -17.50 6.35
N ARG A 145 0.04 -17.34 7.20
CA ARG A 145 -0.76 -16.12 7.27
C ARG A 145 0.11 -14.90 7.55
N LEU A 146 0.98 -14.98 8.54
CA LEU A 146 1.88 -13.89 8.90
C LEU A 146 2.85 -13.55 7.76
N TRP A 147 3.50 -14.56 7.16
CA TRP A 147 4.41 -14.34 6.03
C TRP A 147 3.71 -13.66 4.85
N TRP A 148 2.53 -14.13 4.47
CA TRP A 148 1.80 -13.56 3.35
C TRP A 148 1.23 -12.17 3.66
N CYS A 149 0.89 -11.87 4.90
CA CYS A 149 0.54 -10.50 5.29
C CYS A 149 1.74 -9.56 5.14
N ILE A 150 2.96 -10.02 5.47
CA ILE A 150 4.21 -9.28 5.24
C ILE A 150 4.45 -9.09 3.74
N CYS A 151 4.24 -10.13 2.92
CA CYS A 151 4.36 -10.03 1.46
C CYS A 151 3.39 -9.02 0.84
N ILE A 152 2.14 -8.97 1.33
CA ILE A 152 1.14 -7.99 0.89
C ILE A 152 1.58 -6.59 1.32
N LEU A 153 2.02 -6.42 2.56
CA LEU A 153 2.46 -5.14 3.10
C LEU A 153 3.70 -4.61 2.35
N ASP A 154 4.64 -5.47 1.98
CA ASP A 154 5.81 -5.13 1.16
C ASP A 154 5.41 -4.54 -0.20
N VAL A 155 4.50 -5.21 -0.92
CA VAL A 155 3.99 -4.71 -2.21
C VAL A 155 3.22 -3.39 -2.03
N GLN A 156 2.32 -3.32 -1.06
CA GLN A 156 1.48 -2.14 -0.85
C GLN A 156 2.29 -0.92 -0.44
N THR A 157 3.26 -1.08 0.47
CA THR A 157 4.10 0.04 0.93
C THR A 157 5.11 0.47 -0.13
N ALA A 158 5.62 -0.46 -0.95
CA ALA A 158 6.45 -0.13 -2.11
C ALA A 158 5.66 0.71 -3.14
N GLU A 159 4.43 0.31 -3.45
CA GLU A 159 3.54 1.09 -4.31
C GLU A 159 3.25 2.50 -3.75
N ASP A 160 3.01 2.62 -2.43
CA ASP A 160 2.77 3.91 -1.77
C ASP A 160 3.97 4.86 -1.89
N GLN A 161 5.19 4.34 -2.00
CA GLN A 161 6.43 5.11 -2.12
C GLN A 161 6.99 5.17 -3.55
N GLY A 162 6.39 4.46 -4.51
CA GLY A 162 6.88 4.37 -5.88
C GLY A 162 8.23 3.63 -5.99
N THR A 163 8.44 2.59 -5.18
CA THR A 163 9.65 1.78 -5.15
C THR A 163 9.35 0.32 -5.50
N ASP A 164 10.40 -0.47 -5.75
CA ASP A 164 10.24 -1.91 -5.90
C ASP A 164 9.98 -2.60 -4.54
N PRO A 165 9.15 -3.66 -4.51
CA PRO A 165 9.06 -4.54 -3.35
C PRO A 165 10.40 -5.21 -3.04
N MET A 166 10.69 -5.43 -1.75
CA MET A 166 11.95 -6.06 -1.31
C MET A 166 11.97 -7.58 -1.51
N LEU A 167 10.79 -8.23 -1.37
CA LEU A 167 10.68 -9.68 -1.45
C LEU A 167 10.52 -10.14 -2.91
N HIS A 168 11.36 -11.07 -3.32
CA HIS A 168 11.25 -11.74 -4.62
C HIS A 168 10.87 -13.21 -4.43
N ASP A 169 10.17 -13.81 -5.41
CA ASP A 169 9.64 -15.17 -5.34
C ASP A 169 10.73 -16.24 -5.09
N VAL A 170 11.99 -15.98 -5.48
CA VAL A 170 13.11 -16.93 -5.27
C VAL A 170 13.62 -16.95 -3.81
N PHE A 171 13.23 -15.97 -2.98
CA PHE A 171 13.72 -15.87 -1.61
C PHE A 171 12.92 -16.72 -0.61
N TYR A 172 11.75 -17.22 -0.99
CA TYR A 172 10.88 -17.96 -0.07
C TYR A 172 10.17 -19.13 -0.77
N ASP A 173 9.81 -20.13 0.03
CA ASP A 173 9.03 -21.30 -0.40
C ASP A 173 7.74 -21.47 0.41
N THR A 174 7.42 -20.52 1.27
CA THR A 174 6.22 -20.52 2.11
C THR A 174 4.97 -20.52 1.25
N ARG A 175 4.18 -21.58 1.36
CA ARG A 175 2.94 -21.76 0.61
C ARG A 175 1.88 -20.73 1.01
N LEU A 176 0.89 -20.55 0.12
CA LEU A 176 -0.30 -19.78 0.46
C LEU A 176 -1.00 -20.36 1.68
N PRO A 177 -1.65 -19.53 2.51
CA PRO A 177 -2.58 -20.00 3.53
C PRO A 177 -3.68 -20.87 2.93
N LEU A 178 -4.25 -21.74 3.75
CA LEU A 178 -5.36 -22.58 3.35
C LEU A 178 -6.66 -21.79 3.27
N ASN A 179 -7.58 -22.22 2.40
CA ASN A 179 -8.93 -21.64 2.34
C ASN A 179 -9.82 -22.26 3.44
N ILE A 180 -9.72 -21.75 4.66
CA ILE A 180 -10.37 -22.28 5.86
C ILE A 180 -10.96 -21.14 6.71
N ASN A 181 -11.82 -21.48 7.67
CA ASN A 181 -12.23 -20.57 8.74
C ASN A 181 -11.35 -20.77 10.00
N ASP A 182 -11.35 -19.81 10.91
CA ASP A 182 -10.59 -19.94 12.16
C ASP A 182 -11.03 -21.12 13.01
N GLU A 183 -12.32 -21.50 12.96
CA GLU A 183 -12.86 -22.69 13.65
C GLU A 183 -12.29 -24.04 13.16
N ASP A 184 -11.70 -24.08 11.95
CA ASP A 184 -11.12 -25.30 11.37
C ASP A 184 -9.73 -25.61 11.96
N ILE A 185 -9.09 -24.64 12.61
CA ILE A 185 -7.77 -24.78 13.23
C ILE A 185 -7.83 -24.47 14.72
N SER A 186 -6.96 -25.12 15.48
CA SER A 186 -6.81 -24.86 16.91
C SER A 186 -5.43 -25.30 17.37
N PRO A 187 -4.79 -24.59 18.36
CA PRO A 187 -3.54 -25.06 18.94
C PRO A 187 -3.62 -26.44 19.58
N PHE A 188 -4.83 -26.87 19.93
CA PHE A 188 -5.10 -28.16 20.61
C PHE A 188 -5.53 -29.27 19.67
N ARG A 189 -5.79 -28.97 18.38
CA ARG A 189 -6.26 -29.96 17.39
C ARG A 189 -5.05 -30.54 16.65
N ARG A 190 -4.91 -31.87 16.74
CA ARG A 190 -3.94 -32.62 15.93
C ARG A 190 -4.56 -33.00 14.59
N GLY A 191 -3.82 -32.80 13.51
CA GLY A 191 -4.22 -33.12 12.13
C GLY A 191 -4.34 -31.90 11.26
N SER A 192 -3.96 -32.04 9.99
CA SER A 192 -4.03 -30.96 9.00
C SER A 192 -5.47 -30.62 8.68
N PRO A 193 -5.86 -29.34 8.71
CA PRO A 193 -7.18 -28.90 8.28
C PRO A 193 -7.35 -29.16 6.78
N GLN A 194 -8.58 -29.45 6.36
CA GLN A 194 -8.91 -29.58 4.93
C GLN A 194 -9.39 -28.23 4.40
N GLU A 195 -8.94 -27.85 3.21
CA GLU A 195 -9.45 -26.66 2.53
C GLU A 195 -10.95 -26.82 2.23
N ARG A 196 -11.67 -25.72 2.49
CA ARG A 196 -13.09 -25.60 2.11
C ARG A 196 -13.21 -25.18 0.65
N SER A 197 -14.24 -25.65 -0.02
CA SER A 197 -14.65 -25.12 -1.31
C SER A 197 -15.55 -23.88 -1.09
N GLY A 198 -15.33 -22.81 -1.87
CA GLY A 198 -16.14 -21.61 -1.80
C GLY A 198 -15.58 -20.55 -0.84
N CYS A 199 -16.47 -19.68 -0.34
CA CYS A 199 -16.10 -18.55 0.49
C CYS A 199 -15.81 -18.96 1.93
N THR A 200 -14.73 -18.41 2.51
CA THR A 200 -14.34 -18.54 3.91
C THR A 200 -13.98 -17.18 4.49
N GLU A 201 -13.68 -17.13 5.79
CA GLU A 201 -13.17 -15.92 6.46
C GLU A 201 -11.84 -15.45 5.84
N LEU A 202 -11.02 -16.35 5.26
CA LEU A 202 -9.76 -16.03 4.61
C LEU A 202 -9.91 -15.57 3.16
N THR A 203 -11.09 -15.60 2.57
CA THR A 203 -11.25 -15.30 1.13
C THR A 203 -10.69 -13.93 0.73
N TYR A 204 -11.00 -12.86 1.47
CA TYR A 204 -10.44 -11.54 1.21
C TYR A 204 -8.90 -11.55 1.25
N PHE A 205 -8.33 -12.18 2.28
CA PHE A 205 -6.90 -12.26 2.46
C PHE A 205 -6.20 -13.08 1.35
N LEU A 206 -6.78 -14.20 0.95
CA LEU A 206 -6.28 -15.04 -0.15
C LEU A 206 -6.31 -14.30 -1.49
N LEU A 207 -7.36 -13.53 -1.77
CA LEU A 207 -7.42 -12.65 -2.94
C LEU A 207 -6.26 -11.65 -2.93
N GLN A 208 -5.98 -11.03 -1.79
CA GLN A 208 -4.85 -10.10 -1.64
C GLN A 208 -3.50 -10.79 -1.86
N CYS A 209 -3.31 -12.03 -1.37
CA CYS A 209 -2.10 -12.81 -1.58
C CYS A 209 -1.84 -13.06 -3.08
N GLU A 210 -2.88 -13.51 -3.80
CA GLU A 210 -2.79 -13.80 -5.23
C GLU A 210 -2.52 -12.54 -6.07
N ILE A 211 -3.19 -11.43 -5.72
CA ILE A 211 -2.99 -10.12 -6.37
C ILE A 211 -1.57 -9.60 -6.10
N ALA A 212 -1.09 -9.66 -4.85
CA ALA A 212 0.26 -9.23 -4.49
C ALA A 212 1.34 -10.02 -5.22
N LEU A 213 1.16 -11.35 -5.35
CA LEU A 213 2.06 -12.21 -6.11
C LEU A 213 2.12 -11.80 -7.59
N ALA A 214 0.98 -11.58 -8.22
CA ALA A 214 0.91 -11.16 -9.62
C ALA A 214 1.48 -9.75 -9.83
N THR A 215 1.16 -8.80 -8.94
CA THR A 215 1.69 -7.46 -8.97
C THR A 215 3.22 -7.50 -8.95
N ARG A 216 3.80 -8.23 -8.00
CA ARG A 216 5.25 -8.38 -7.89
C ARG A 216 5.88 -8.95 -9.16
N ARG A 217 5.30 -10.00 -9.73
CA ARG A 217 5.80 -10.62 -10.98
C ARG A 217 5.75 -9.69 -12.18
N LEU A 218 4.83 -8.74 -12.19
CA LEU A 218 4.69 -7.76 -13.26
C LEU A 218 5.58 -6.52 -13.08
N THR A 219 5.87 -6.13 -11.83
CA THR A 219 6.55 -4.87 -11.51
C THR A 219 7.99 -5.05 -11.07
N TYR A 220 8.32 -6.16 -10.42
CA TYR A 220 9.67 -6.37 -9.87
C TYR A 220 10.71 -6.64 -10.96
N HIS A 221 11.83 -5.96 -10.85
CA HIS A 221 12.98 -6.10 -11.72
C HIS A 221 14.18 -6.61 -10.93
N LEU A 222 14.67 -7.79 -11.28
CA LEU A 222 15.93 -8.26 -10.71
C LEU A 222 17.08 -7.44 -11.34
N PRO A 223 17.95 -6.79 -10.55
CA PRO A 223 19.10 -6.08 -11.09
C PRO A 223 19.94 -6.98 -12.02
N GLY A 224 20.21 -6.52 -13.25
CA GLY A 224 20.92 -7.30 -14.25
C GLY A 224 20.07 -8.27 -15.08
N SER A 225 18.81 -8.46 -14.76
CA SER A 225 17.85 -9.16 -15.61
C SER A 225 17.24 -8.22 -16.65
N PRO A 226 16.84 -8.75 -17.83
CA PRO A 226 16.03 -7.96 -18.75
C PRO A 226 14.82 -7.39 -18.02
N CYS A 227 14.57 -6.10 -18.24
CA CYS A 227 13.35 -5.45 -17.70
C CYS A 227 12.11 -6.27 -18.09
N PRO A 228 11.11 -6.49 -17.19
CA PRO A 228 9.85 -7.16 -17.54
C PRO A 228 9.14 -6.53 -18.74
N ALA A 229 9.38 -5.27 -19.02
CA ALA A 229 8.92 -4.63 -20.25
C ALA A 229 9.51 -5.24 -21.51
N LEU A 230 10.68 -5.88 -21.42
CA LEU A 230 11.29 -6.62 -22.51
C LEU A 230 10.74 -8.05 -22.62
N GLN A 231 10.00 -8.55 -21.62
CA GLN A 231 9.14 -9.70 -21.81
C GLN A 231 8.02 -9.30 -22.76
N ALA A 232 7.70 -10.17 -23.71
CA ALA A 232 6.66 -9.89 -24.69
C ALA A 232 5.37 -9.46 -23.95
N THR A 233 4.74 -8.37 -24.39
CA THR A 233 3.48 -7.85 -23.83
C THR A 233 2.44 -8.98 -23.71
N GLU A 234 2.42 -9.91 -24.66
CA GLU A 234 1.57 -11.09 -24.69
C GLU A 234 1.77 -12.03 -23.47
N GLU A 235 3.00 -12.21 -22.99
CA GLU A 235 3.27 -13.02 -21.79
C GLU A 235 2.73 -12.34 -20.55
N ARG A 236 2.90 -11.03 -20.42
CA ARG A 236 2.38 -10.23 -19.31
C ARG A 236 0.85 -10.22 -19.31
N GLU A 237 0.22 -10.05 -20.48
CA GLU A 237 -1.23 -10.18 -20.64
C GLU A 237 -1.73 -11.60 -20.32
N SER A 238 -0.99 -12.62 -20.73
CA SER A 238 -1.31 -14.02 -20.41
C SER A 238 -1.30 -14.26 -18.91
N LEU A 239 -0.36 -13.64 -18.17
CA LEU A 239 -0.30 -13.72 -16.70
C LEU A 239 -1.54 -13.10 -16.07
N VAL A 240 -1.96 -11.90 -16.51
CA VAL A 240 -3.16 -11.23 -15.98
C VAL A 240 -4.43 -12.00 -16.34
N ARG A 241 -4.55 -12.50 -17.57
CA ARG A 241 -5.71 -13.34 -17.98
C ARG A 241 -5.78 -14.65 -17.16
N LYS A 242 -4.64 -15.28 -16.87
CA LYS A 242 -4.59 -16.47 -16.01
C LYS A 242 -4.99 -16.17 -14.58
N LEU A 243 -4.53 -15.04 -14.06
CA LEU A 243 -4.93 -14.56 -12.73
C LEU A 243 -6.44 -14.33 -12.67
N ASP A 244 -6.98 -13.54 -13.59
CA ASP A 244 -8.42 -13.21 -13.63
C ASP A 244 -9.27 -14.48 -13.65
N ARG A 245 -8.95 -15.44 -14.56
CA ARG A 245 -9.64 -16.72 -14.61
C ARG A 245 -9.57 -17.46 -13.26
N ARG A 246 -8.36 -17.56 -12.67
CA ARG A 246 -8.17 -18.27 -11.40
C ARG A 246 -8.92 -17.62 -10.24
N LEU A 247 -8.90 -16.28 -10.14
CA LEU A 247 -9.65 -15.58 -9.10
C LEU A 247 -11.16 -15.76 -9.27
N ASN A 248 -11.65 -15.72 -10.51
CA ASN A 248 -13.06 -15.94 -10.81
C ASN A 248 -13.49 -17.37 -10.51
N GLU A 249 -12.73 -18.37 -10.96
CA GLU A 249 -13.07 -19.80 -10.77
C GLU A 249 -12.96 -20.25 -9.30
N ARG A 250 -11.94 -19.75 -8.58
CA ARG A 250 -11.69 -20.22 -7.21
C ARG A 250 -12.49 -19.49 -6.16
N TYR A 251 -12.74 -18.17 -6.37
CA TYR A 251 -13.34 -17.30 -5.35
C TYR A 251 -14.60 -16.62 -5.85
N VAL A 252 -14.52 -15.74 -6.85
CA VAL A 252 -15.56 -14.76 -7.20
C VAL A 252 -16.92 -15.41 -7.49
N ARG A 253 -16.96 -16.51 -8.22
CA ARG A 253 -18.20 -17.21 -8.57
C ARG A 253 -18.96 -17.78 -7.37
N HIS A 254 -18.32 -17.85 -6.21
CA HIS A 254 -18.90 -18.37 -4.96
C HIS A 254 -19.28 -17.26 -3.97
N LEU A 255 -19.04 -15.99 -4.33
CA LEU A 255 -19.29 -14.86 -3.47
C LEU A 255 -20.75 -14.42 -3.57
N ASP A 256 -21.33 -14.14 -2.39
CA ASP A 256 -22.67 -13.59 -2.27
C ASP A 256 -22.61 -12.04 -2.34
N THR A 257 -23.39 -11.45 -3.23
CA THR A 257 -23.50 -10.01 -3.41
C THR A 257 -24.27 -9.30 -2.27
N ASP A 258 -25.04 -10.03 -1.48
CA ASP A 258 -25.77 -9.48 -0.35
C ASP A 258 -24.85 -9.26 0.86
N SER A 259 -23.77 -10.02 0.96
CA SER A 259 -22.71 -9.81 1.93
C SER A 259 -21.81 -8.64 1.52
N ALA A 260 -21.74 -7.58 2.35
CA ALA A 260 -20.98 -6.38 2.05
C ALA A 260 -19.48 -6.65 1.76
N LEU A 261 -18.85 -7.50 2.58
CA LEU A 261 -17.43 -7.85 2.39
C LEU A 261 -17.21 -8.68 1.12
N GLN A 262 -18.09 -9.65 0.84
CA GLN A 262 -17.98 -10.48 -0.36
C GLN A 262 -18.22 -9.66 -1.63
N TRP A 263 -19.19 -8.75 -1.58
CA TRP A 263 -19.39 -7.78 -2.65
C TRP A 263 -18.14 -6.88 -2.86
N ALA A 264 -17.50 -6.42 -1.77
CA ALA A 264 -16.25 -5.66 -1.85
C ALA A 264 -15.12 -6.48 -2.46
N CYS A 265 -15.03 -7.79 -2.18
CA CYS A 265 -14.07 -8.70 -2.81
C CYS A 265 -14.23 -8.73 -4.34
N ILE A 266 -15.46 -8.78 -4.86
CA ILE A 266 -15.73 -8.72 -6.31
C ILE A 266 -15.20 -7.41 -6.91
N LYS A 267 -15.47 -6.27 -6.25
CA LYS A 267 -14.99 -4.95 -6.71
C LYS A 267 -13.48 -4.83 -6.63
N LEU A 268 -12.87 -5.36 -5.58
CA LEU A 268 -11.42 -5.40 -5.41
C LEU A 268 -10.74 -6.19 -6.54
N VAL A 269 -11.23 -7.39 -6.85
CA VAL A 269 -10.69 -8.22 -7.96
C VAL A 269 -10.75 -7.45 -9.26
N ARG A 270 -11.91 -6.87 -9.62
CA ARG A 270 -12.05 -6.09 -10.85
C ARG A 270 -11.11 -4.89 -10.91
N SER A 271 -11.04 -4.12 -9.83
CA SER A 271 -10.12 -2.97 -9.72
C SER A 271 -8.65 -3.40 -9.85
N SER A 272 -8.29 -4.54 -9.26
CA SER A 272 -6.92 -5.06 -9.33
C SER A 272 -6.56 -5.57 -10.72
N ILE A 273 -7.47 -6.25 -11.43
CA ILE A 273 -7.25 -6.67 -12.82
C ILE A 273 -7.13 -5.46 -13.74
N ALA A 274 -7.97 -4.42 -13.56
CA ALA A 274 -7.86 -3.16 -14.30
C ALA A 274 -6.50 -2.49 -14.06
N LYS A 275 -6.04 -2.43 -12.79
CA LYS A 275 -4.73 -1.92 -12.42
C LYS A 275 -3.59 -2.67 -13.10
N LEU A 276 -3.59 -4.01 -13.02
CA LEU A 276 -2.55 -4.83 -13.63
C LEU A 276 -2.54 -4.69 -15.15
N SER A 277 -3.70 -4.55 -15.80
CA SER A 277 -3.82 -4.26 -17.22
C SER A 277 -3.20 -2.91 -17.58
N LEU A 278 -3.36 -1.87 -16.76
CA LEU A 278 -2.68 -0.59 -16.96
C LEU A 278 -1.16 -0.72 -16.83
N VAL A 279 -0.67 -1.48 -15.85
CA VAL A 279 0.77 -1.71 -15.63
C VAL A 279 1.42 -2.40 -16.84
N ILE A 280 0.72 -3.32 -17.51
CA ILE A 280 1.24 -4.00 -18.71
C ILE A 280 1.53 -3.01 -19.83
N HIS A 281 0.62 -2.08 -20.07
CA HIS A 281 0.66 -1.16 -21.20
C HIS A 281 1.35 0.17 -20.90
N GLN A 282 1.93 0.33 -19.69
CA GLN A 282 2.72 1.51 -19.41
C GLN A 282 4.00 1.47 -20.24
N PRO A 283 4.28 2.53 -21.02
CA PRO A 283 5.51 2.63 -21.77
C PRO A 283 6.67 2.73 -20.80
N LEU A 284 7.51 1.70 -20.77
CA LEU A 284 8.75 1.67 -19.99
C LEU A 284 9.88 2.41 -20.72
N ASP A 285 9.65 2.77 -21.97
CA ASP A 285 10.61 3.52 -22.77
C ASP A 285 10.22 5.02 -22.75
N LYS A 286 11.14 5.87 -22.30
CA LYS A 286 10.94 7.34 -22.19
C LYS A 286 10.49 8.03 -23.50
N GLY A 287 10.44 7.30 -24.63
CA GLY A 287 10.03 7.79 -25.93
C GLY A 287 8.65 7.35 -26.43
N GLN A 288 8.04 6.34 -25.84
CA GLN A 288 6.73 5.83 -26.31
C GLN A 288 5.58 6.64 -25.67
N LYS A 289 4.88 7.41 -26.49
CA LYS A 289 3.66 8.09 -26.06
C LYS A 289 2.48 7.12 -26.12
N ILE A 290 1.62 7.12 -25.12
CA ILE A 290 0.35 6.35 -25.10
C ILE A 290 -0.47 6.63 -26.37
N ALA A 291 -0.42 7.86 -26.88
CA ALA A 291 -1.04 8.27 -28.14
C ALA A 291 -0.51 7.55 -29.40
N SER A 292 0.64 6.87 -29.33
CA SER A 292 1.21 6.10 -30.45
C SER A 292 0.80 4.63 -30.46
N LEU A 293 0.04 4.18 -29.46
CA LEU A 293 -0.49 2.81 -29.38
C LEU A 293 -1.63 2.58 -30.39
N PRO A 294 -1.85 1.33 -30.81
CA PRO A 294 -3.05 0.98 -31.59
C PRO A 294 -4.32 1.45 -30.88
N HIS A 295 -5.32 1.88 -31.66
CA HIS A 295 -6.52 2.54 -31.13
C HIS A 295 -7.32 1.65 -30.16
N ASP A 296 -7.38 0.35 -30.41
CA ASP A 296 -8.02 -0.65 -29.55
C ASP A 296 -7.32 -0.80 -28.19
N VAL A 297 -5.99 -0.81 -28.19
CA VAL A 297 -5.18 -0.86 -26.97
C VAL A 297 -5.34 0.43 -26.17
N HIS A 298 -5.26 1.59 -26.85
CA HIS A 298 -5.47 2.89 -26.22
C HIS A 298 -6.85 3.00 -25.56
N ASP A 299 -7.90 2.60 -26.29
CA ASP A 299 -9.27 2.59 -25.78
C ASP A 299 -9.45 1.65 -24.59
N SER A 300 -8.79 0.50 -24.61
CA SER A 300 -8.79 -0.46 -23.49
C SER A 300 -8.13 0.14 -22.24
N ILE A 301 -7.00 0.82 -22.41
CA ILE A 301 -6.29 1.50 -21.31
C ILE A 301 -7.18 2.55 -20.64
N ILE A 302 -7.86 3.38 -21.44
CA ILE A 302 -8.78 4.40 -20.90
C ILE A 302 -9.96 3.76 -20.17
N CYS A 303 -10.53 2.66 -20.69
CA CYS A 303 -11.59 1.93 -20.01
C CYS A 303 -11.13 1.40 -18.64
N HIS A 304 -9.98 0.75 -18.58
CA HIS A 304 -9.44 0.23 -17.32
C HIS A 304 -9.13 1.35 -16.33
N ALA A 305 -8.62 2.50 -16.80
CA ALA A 305 -8.38 3.65 -15.95
C ALA A 305 -9.68 4.19 -15.34
N ILE A 306 -10.74 4.33 -16.15
CA ILE A 306 -12.05 4.78 -15.67
C ILE A 306 -12.61 3.76 -14.65
N GLU A 307 -12.61 2.46 -15.01
CA GLU A 307 -13.12 1.40 -14.14
C GLU A 307 -12.39 1.39 -12.78
N MET A 308 -11.06 1.53 -12.79
CA MET A 308 -10.25 1.56 -11.58
C MET A 308 -10.61 2.75 -10.67
N VAL A 309 -10.81 3.95 -11.25
CA VAL A 309 -11.18 5.15 -10.49
C VAL A 309 -12.58 5.02 -9.91
N GLU A 310 -13.57 4.56 -10.71
CA GLU A 310 -14.95 4.38 -10.26
C GLU A 310 -15.07 3.30 -9.16
N LEU A 311 -14.41 2.15 -9.34
CA LEU A 311 -14.43 1.06 -8.35
C LEU A 311 -13.73 1.45 -7.04
N SER A 312 -12.60 2.16 -7.12
CA SER A 312 -11.92 2.69 -5.94
C SER A 312 -12.83 3.65 -5.16
N HIS A 313 -13.51 4.55 -5.85
CA HIS A 313 -14.46 5.47 -5.21
C HIS A 313 -15.61 4.73 -4.53
N VAL A 314 -16.20 3.75 -5.21
CA VAL A 314 -17.29 2.94 -4.66
C VAL A 314 -16.84 2.21 -3.38
N LEU A 315 -15.65 1.60 -3.37
CA LEU A 315 -15.10 0.93 -2.17
C LEU A 315 -14.87 1.90 -1.00
N GLN A 316 -14.55 3.17 -1.29
CA GLN A 316 -14.30 4.17 -0.26
C GLN A 316 -15.56 4.82 0.30
N THR A 317 -16.64 4.87 -0.48
CA THR A 317 -17.85 5.67 -0.15
C THR A 317 -19.09 4.85 0.18
N ASP A 318 -19.15 3.56 -0.19
CA ASP A 318 -20.30 2.71 0.12
C ASP A 318 -20.47 2.56 1.64
N THR A 319 -21.65 2.90 2.12
CA THR A 319 -21.98 2.89 3.56
C THR A 319 -21.92 1.49 4.18
N ARG A 320 -22.15 0.44 3.40
CA ARG A 320 -22.01 -0.96 3.86
C ARG A 320 -20.58 -1.32 4.25
N LEU A 321 -19.58 -0.55 3.73
CA LEU A 321 -18.15 -0.77 3.95
C LEU A 321 -17.56 0.20 4.98
N SER A 322 -18.38 0.96 5.72
CA SER A 322 -17.93 1.99 6.66
C SER A 322 -16.89 1.48 7.65
N GLY A 323 -17.07 0.30 8.23
CA GLY A 323 -16.14 -0.32 9.17
C GLY A 323 -14.79 -0.77 8.53
N TRP A 324 -14.74 -0.90 7.20
CA TRP A 324 -13.53 -1.30 6.46
C TRP A 324 -12.94 -0.16 5.63
N ARG A 325 -13.48 1.06 5.74
CA ARG A 325 -13.04 2.25 5.01
C ARG A 325 -11.56 2.54 5.23
N TRP A 326 -11.04 2.31 6.44
CA TRP A 326 -9.65 2.50 6.81
C TRP A 326 -8.65 1.72 5.92
N GLU A 327 -9.04 0.55 5.40
CA GLU A 327 -8.24 -0.21 4.44
C GLU A 327 -8.50 0.29 3.01
N PHE A 328 -9.76 0.44 2.59
CA PHE A 328 -10.09 0.80 1.21
C PHE A 328 -9.67 2.23 0.83
N GLN A 329 -9.59 3.16 1.78
CA GLN A 329 -9.12 4.52 1.50
C GLN A 329 -7.63 4.57 1.12
N THR A 330 -6.84 3.52 1.39
CA THR A 330 -5.44 3.43 0.97
C THR A 330 -5.30 3.16 -0.53
N TYR A 331 -6.34 2.68 -1.22
CA TYR A 331 -6.34 2.37 -2.65
C TYR A 331 -6.73 3.59 -3.49
N THR A 332 -5.85 4.58 -3.56
CA THR A 332 -6.10 5.78 -4.39
C THR A 332 -5.38 5.66 -5.73
N PRO A 333 -6.10 5.52 -6.86
CA PRO A 333 -5.53 5.25 -8.18
C PRO A 333 -5.03 6.53 -8.86
N TRP A 334 -4.03 7.21 -8.30
CA TRP A 334 -3.51 8.49 -8.79
C TRP A 334 -3.07 8.45 -10.25
N HIS A 335 -2.39 7.36 -10.65
CA HIS A 335 -1.90 7.19 -12.01
C HIS A 335 -3.04 7.01 -13.04
N ALA A 336 -4.07 6.23 -12.71
CA ALA A 336 -5.24 6.07 -13.58
C ALA A 336 -5.98 7.41 -13.73
N PHE A 337 -6.10 8.16 -12.65
CA PHE A 337 -6.72 9.48 -12.66
C PHE A 337 -5.92 10.47 -13.50
N ALA A 338 -4.60 10.52 -13.33
CA ALA A 338 -3.70 11.35 -14.13
C ALA A 338 -3.78 11.01 -15.63
N LEU A 339 -3.86 9.73 -15.95
CA LEU A 339 -3.98 9.22 -17.32
C LEU A 339 -5.28 9.72 -18.00
N ILE A 340 -6.43 9.63 -17.32
CA ILE A 340 -7.70 10.13 -17.82
C ILE A 340 -7.64 11.64 -18.06
N LEU A 341 -7.10 12.41 -17.12
CA LEU A 341 -6.97 13.86 -17.25
C LEU A 341 -6.01 14.24 -18.39
N SER A 342 -4.92 13.49 -18.57
CA SER A 342 -3.98 13.70 -19.66
C SER A 342 -4.64 13.45 -21.00
N GLU A 343 -5.43 12.39 -21.12
CA GLU A 343 -6.21 12.12 -22.34
C GLU A 343 -7.12 13.30 -22.70
N VAL A 344 -7.86 13.84 -21.75
CA VAL A 344 -8.71 15.03 -21.96
C VAL A 344 -7.90 16.25 -22.42
N CYS A 345 -6.69 16.43 -21.87
CA CYS A 345 -5.87 17.60 -22.18
C CYS A 345 -5.20 17.52 -23.57
N TYR A 346 -4.86 16.33 -24.04
CA TYR A 346 -3.92 16.16 -25.16
C TYR A 346 -4.51 15.45 -26.38
N SER A 347 -5.63 14.71 -26.25
CA SER A 347 -6.22 14.00 -27.40
C SER A 347 -6.88 14.95 -28.41
N GLY A 348 -7.32 16.13 -27.99
CA GLY A 348 -8.06 17.08 -28.81
C GLY A 348 -9.40 16.54 -29.34
N ARG A 349 -9.85 15.39 -28.86
CA ARG A 349 -11.07 14.71 -29.31
C ARG A 349 -11.97 14.38 -28.12
N LYS A 350 -13.29 14.40 -28.34
CA LYS A 350 -14.26 13.92 -27.35
C LYS A 350 -14.23 12.40 -27.29
N ASN A 351 -13.90 11.87 -26.13
CA ASN A 351 -14.01 10.44 -25.87
C ASN A 351 -15.33 10.18 -25.12
N SER A 352 -16.24 9.45 -25.76
CA SER A 352 -17.59 9.18 -25.22
C SER A 352 -17.56 8.46 -23.86
N LYS A 353 -16.54 7.65 -23.60
CA LYS A 353 -16.35 6.92 -22.34
C LYS A 353 -15.99 7.89 -21.21
N ILE A 354 -15.04 8.81 -21.48
CA ILE A 354 -14.66 9.86 -20.53
C ILE A 354 -15.82 10.82 -20.29
N GLU A 355 -16.56 11.22 -21.34
CA GLU A 355 -17.72 12.10 -21.18
C GLU A 355 -18.76 11.51 -20.22
N ARG A 356 -19.04 10.22 -20.35
CA ARG A 356 -19.95 9.50 -19.44
C ARG A 356 -19.42 9.47 -18.00
N ALA A 357 -18.11 9.24 -17.81
CA ALA A 357 -17.46 9.12 -16.50
C ALA A 357 -17.13 10.48 -15.85
N TRP A 358 -17.16 11.58 -16.62
CA TRP A 358 -16.71 12.91 -16.15
C TRP A 358 -17.42 13.41 -14.89
N PRO A 359 -18.74 13.27 -14.70
CA PRO A 359 -19.41 13.65 -13.47
C PRO A 359 -18.81 12.92 -12.24
N SER A 360 -18.59 11.61 -12.35
CA SER A 360 -17.96 10.79 -11.30
C SER A 360 -16.54 11.24 -11.03
N ILE A 361 -15.73 11.46 -12.07
CA ILE A 361 -14.35 11.93 -11.96
C ILE A 361 -14.27 13.25 -11.20
N ARG A 362 -15.15 14.22 -11.50
CA ARG A 362 -15.21 15.49 -10.77
C ARG A 362 -15.62 15.34 -9.31
N MET A 363 -16.56 14.45 -9.03
CA MET A 363 -17.03 14.17 -7.68
C MET A 363 -15.89 13.53 -6.85
N ILE A 364 -15.22 12.52 -7.41
CA ILE A 364 -14.08 11.84 -6.78
C ILE A 364 -12.94 12.84 -6.50
N PHE A 365 -12.63 13.72 -7.46
CA PHE A 365 -11.61 14.75 -7.26
C PHE A 365 -11.92 15.68 -6.09
N LYS A 366 -13.18 16.14 -5.98
CA LYS A 366 -13.63 16.96 -4.86
C LYS A 366 -13.53 16.24 -3.52
N GLU A 367 -13.85 14.96 -3.49
CA GLU A 367 -13.75 14.14 -2.28
C GLU A 367 -12.29 14.01 -1.84
N TRP A 368 -11.42 13.64 -2.76
CA TRP A 368 -9.99 13.56 -2.48
C TRP A 368 -9.39 14.91 -2.05
N GLN A 369 -9.87 16.01 -2.63
CA GLN A 369 -9.42 17.35 -2.24
C GLN A 369 -9.69 17.66 -0.77
N ARG A 370 -10.81 17.20 -0.21
CA ARG A 370 -11.13 17.38 1.20
C ARG A 370 -10.16 16.61 2.11
N HIS A 371 -9.71 15.45 1.68
CA HIS A 371 -8.83 14.57 2.47
C HIS A 371 -7.33 14.78 2.19
N ALA A 372 -6.97 15.33 1.03
CA ALA A 372 -5.58 15.47 0.58
C ALA A 372 -4.79 16.60 1.28
N VAL A 373 -5.43 17.43 2.07
CA VAL A 373 -4.76 18.56 2.74
C VAL A 373 -3.66 18.10 3.69
N SER A 374 -3.70 16.84 4.15
CA SER A 374 -2.73 16.29 5.11
C SER A 374 -1.67 15.35 4.50
N GLN A 375 -1.88 14.70 3.35
CA GLN A 375 -1.14 13.47 3.07
C GLN A 375 -0.11 13.50 1.93
N SER A 376 -0.20 14.32 0.90
CA SER A 376 0.82 14.30 -0.16
C SER A 376 0.80 15.54 -1.04
N ARG A 377 1.50 16.56 -0.62
CA ARG A 377 1.69 17.80 -1.42
C ARG A 377 2.36 17.54 -2.77
N THR A 378 3.15 16.47 -2.90
CA THR A 378 3.97 16.16 -4.08
C THR A 378 3.11 15.72 -5.27
N ILE A 379 2.20 14.78 -5.08
CA ILE A 379 1.32 14.26 -6.14
C ILE A 379 0.10 15.19 -6.36
N TRP A 380 -0.41 15.77 -5.29
CA TRP A 380 -1.63 16.56 -5.33
C TRP A 380 -1.52 17.84 -6.19
N ARG A 381 -0.42 18.57 -6.10
CA ARG A 381 -0.21 19.81 -6.87
C ARG A 381 -0.24 19.57 -8.40
N PRO A 382 0.50 18.61 -8.97
CA PRO A 382 0.42 18.26 -10.39
C PRO A 382 -0.99 17.86 -10.82
N LEU A 383 -1.67 17.01 -10.05
CA LEU A 383 -3.02 16.54 -10.37
C LEU A 383 -4.04 17.68 -10.36
N SER A 384 -3.96 18.61 -9.40
CA SER A 384 -4.84 19.76 -9.36
C SER A 384 -4.67 20.67 -10.58
N LYS A 385 -3.42 20.92 -11.00
CA LYS A 385 -3.14 21.69 -12.22
C LYS A 385 -3.69 20.97 -13.47
N LEU A 386 -3.51 19.65 -13.53
CA LEU A 386 -4.01 18.85 -14.63
C LEU A 386 -5.54 18.84 -14.70
N MET A 387 -6.23 18.78 -13.54
CA MET A 387 -7.69 18.86 -13.45
C MET A 387 -8.24 20.21 -13.93
N VAL A 388 -7.60 21.31 -13.56
CA VAL A 388 -7.97 22.66 -14.06
C VAL A 388 -7.81 22.71 -15.57
N ARG A 389 -6.67 22.24 -16.11
CA ARG A 389 -6.42 22.22 -17.55
C ARG A 389 -7.43 21.31 -18.30
N ALA A 390 -7.70 20.12 -17.78
CA ALA A 390 -8.68 19.21 -18.38
C ALA A 390 -10.09 19.81 -18.43
N THR A 391 -10.51 20.52 -17.37
CA THR A 391 -11.78 21.22 -17.33
C THR A 391 -11.84 22.31 -18.39
N TYR A 392 -10.77 23.09 -18.54
CA TYR A 392 -10.67 24.15 -19.58
C TYR A 392 -10.69 23.55 -20.99
N CYS A 393 -9.87 22.56 -21.28
CA CYS A 393 -9.86 21.89 -22.61
C CYS A 393 -11.23 21.35 -22.99
N ARG A 394 -11.94 20.76 -22.02
CA ARG A 394 -13.27 20.24 -22.24
C ARG A 394 -14.30 21.33 -22.53
N SER A 395 -14.29 22.46 -21.77
CA SER A 395 -15.20 23.57 -22.03
C SER A 395 -15.00 24.20 -23.43
N LYS A 396 -13.74 24.24 -23.89
CA LYS A 396 -13.42 24.70 -25.26
C LYS A 396 -14.03 23.77 -26.32
N LEU A 397 -13.89 22.45 -26.16
CA LEU A 397 -14.49 21.46 -27.08
C LEU A 397 -16.03 21.48 -27.06
N GLU A 398 -16.65 21.84 -25.94
CA GLU A 398 -18.11 22.03 -25.84
C GLU A 398 -18.57 23.31 -26.55
N GLY A 399 -17.82 24.41 -26.46
CA GLY A 399 -18.09 25.68 -27.14
C GLY A 399 -17.96 25.59 -28.67
N GLU A 400 -16.97 24.86 -29.15
CA GLU A 400 -16.78 24.64 -30.61
C GLU A 400 -17.86 23.74 -31.23
N SER A 401 -18.48 22.85 -30.44
CA SER A 401 -19.57 21.97 -30.91
C SER A 401 -20.93 22.69 -31.00
N GLY A 402 -21.07 23.88 -30.40
CA GLY A 402 -22.30 24.68 -30.43
C GLY A 402 -22.44 25.64 -31.60
N LEU A 403 -21.39 25.77 -32.42
CA LEU A 403 -21.38 26.64 -33.60
C LEU A 403 -21.65 25.85 -34.90
N THR A 404 -22.89 25.41 -35.11
CA THR A 404 -23.37 25.18 -36.48
C THR A 404 -23.65 26.56 -37.09
N PRO A 405 -23.09 26.92 -38.27
CA PRO A 405 -23.37 28.21 -38.91
C PRO A 405 -24.81 28.22 -39.41
N ARG A 406 -25.72 28.91 -38.72
CA ARG A 406 -26.91 29.43 -39.36
C ARG A 406 -26.50 30.65 -40.21
N ILE A 407 -26.36 30.41 -41.52
CA ILE A 407 -26.34 31.49 -42.52
C ILE A 407 -27.76 32.03 -42.57
N SER A 408 -28.00 33.20 -42.01
CA SER A 408 -29.02 34.11 -42.49
C SER A 408 -28.60 35.51 -42.03
N GLY A 409 -28.39 36.39 -43.02
CA GLY A 409 -27.90 37.74 -42.84
C GLY A 409 -28.88 38.65 -42.11
N GLN A 410 -28.36 39.62 -41.48
CA GLN A 410 -28.58 41.07 -41.62
C GLN A 410 -27.78 41.79 -40.56
N ALA A 411 -27.18 42.88 -41.02
CA ALA A 411 -26.45 43.81 -40.21
C ALA A 411 -27.37 44.51 -39.21
N ASP A 412 -26.88 44.77 -38.01
CA ASP A 412 -26.91 46.14 -37.47
C ASP A 412 -25.90 46.30 -36.32
N SER A 413 -25.23 47.39 -36.41
CA SER A 413 -24.27 48.01 -35.48
C SER A 413 -24.96 48.47 -34.19
N GLN A 414 -24.33 48.20 -33.02
CA GLN A 414 -24.08 49.26 -32.02
C GLN A 414 -23.29 48.75 -30.80
N LEU A 415 -22.29 49.53 -30.47
CA LEU A 415 -21.44 49.56 -29.29
C LEU A 415 -22.14 49.24 -27.95
N HIS A 416 -21.49 48.52 -27.06
CA HIS A 416 -21.06 49.13 -25.80
C HIS A 416 -20.00 48.26 -25.06
N ASN A 417 -18.98 48.96 -24.57
CA ASN A 417 -17.90 48.55 -23.68
C ASN A 417 -18.38 47.84 -22.42
N THR A 418 -17.72 46.75 -22.03
CA THR A 418 -17.34 46.56 -20.61
C THR A 418 -16.15 45.61 -20.48
N HIS A 419 -15.09 46.13 -19.95
CA HIS A 419 -13.96 45.60 -19.20
C HIS A 419 -13.45 44.17 -19.51
N SER A 420 -12.39 44.18 -20.30
CA SER A 420 -11.33 43.22 -20.40
C SER A 420 -10.68 42.97 -19.03
N CYS A 421 -10.64 41.68 -18.64
CA CYS A 421 -9.61 41.17 -17.74
C CYS A 421 -8.66 40.36 -18.57
N ASP A 422 -7.75 41.04 -19.27
CA ASP A 422 -6.56 40.48 -19.88
C ASP A 422 -5.59 40.06 -18.76
N PHE A 423 -5.58 38.81 -18.39
CA PHE A 423 -4.43 38.17 -17.75
C PHE A 423 -3.69 37.37 -18.82
N LEU A 424 -2.52 37.87 -19.15
CA LEU A 424 -1.47 37.39 -20.00
C LEU A 424 -1.35 35.85 -19.94
N VAL A 425 -1.87 35.19 -20.95
CA VAL A 425 -1.50 33.79 -21.27
C VAL A 425 -0.30 33.90 -22.18
N GLY A 426 0.89 33.95 -21.57
CA GLY A 426 2.12 33.70 -22.29
C GLY A 426 2.12 32.27 -22.83
N ASP A 427 2.50 32.17 -24.09
CA ASP A 427 2.68 30.93 -24.85
C ASP A 427 3.77 30.08 -24.16
N MET A 428 3.35 29.24 -23.22
CA MET A 428 4.16 28.24 -22.56
C MET A 428 3.48 26.90 -22.75
N SER A 429 3.77 26.26 -23.88
CA SER A 429 3.62 24.83 -24.04
C SER A 429 4.88 24.14 -23.48
N PRO A 430 4.93 23.73 -22.22
CA PRO A 430 6.02 22.86 -21.81
C PRO A 430 5.80 21.49 -22.48
N PRO A 431 6.87 20.81 -22.91
CA PRO A 431 6.78 19.42 -23.33
C PRO A 431 6.14 18.56 -22.24
N LEU A 432 5.52 17.44 -22.62
CA LEU A 432 4.85 16.50 -21.71
C LEU A 432 5.74 16.10 -20.50
N ASP A 433 7.05 16.07 -20.71
CA ASP A 433 8.08 15.75 -19.74
C ASP A 433 8.23 16.80 -18.61
N ALA A 434 7.71 18.01 -18.79
CA ALA A 434 7.77 19.06 -17.77
C ALA A 434 6.52 19.13 -16.86
N ALA A 435 5.44 18.42 -17.20
CA ALA A 435 4.19 18.41 -16.41
C ALA A 435 4.21 17.41 -15.24
N PHE A 436 5.09 16.42 -15.30
CA PHE A 436 5.33 15.45 -14.25
C PHE A 436 6.82 15.45 -13.91
N PRO A 437 7.24 16.06 -12.80
CA PRO A 437 8.48 15.62 -12.19
C PRO A 437 8.23 14.17 -11.76
N GLU A 438 8.64 13.25 -12.60
CA GLU A 438 8.80 11.81 -12.37
C GLU A 438 7.85 11.23 -11.33
N LEU A 439 6.64 10.80 -11.75
CA LEU A 439 5.94 9.74 -11.07
C LEU A 439 6.83 8.51 -11.20
N TYR A 440 7.62 8.25 -10.15
CA TYR A 440 8.57 7.16 -10.09
C TYR A 440 7.82 5.84 -10.19
N TYR A 441 8.04 5.14 -11.28
CA TYR A 441 7.70 3.73 -11.42
C TYR A 441 8.98 2.92 -11.32
N PRO A 442 8.95 1.73 -10.70
CA PRO A 442 10.10 0.84 -10.64
C PRO A 442 10.68 0.61 -12.05
N GLY A 443 11.94 0.99 -12.26
CA GLY A 443 12.61 0.92 -13.55
C GLY A 443 13.12 2.25 -14.12
N MET A 444 12.85 3.41 -13.49
CA MET A 444 13.47 4.68 -13.83
C MET A 444 14.66 4.93 -12.92
N GLU A 445 15.86 4.95 -13.49
CA GLU A 445 17.06 5.45 -12.81
C GLU A 445 16.89 6.94 -12.51
N MET A 446 16.85 7.29 -11.22
CA MET A 446 17.08 8.66 -10.79
C MET A 446 18.54 9.02 -11.07
N PRO A 447 18.85 10.13 -11.74
CA PRO A 447 20.20 10.67 -11.69
C PRO A 447 20.44 11.10 -10.23
N PHE A 448 21.26 10.35 -9.50
CA PHE A 448 21.86 10.85 -8.28
C PHE A 448 22.58 12.14 -8.61
N PRO A 449 22.40 13.23 -7.84
CA PRO A 449 23.31 14.35 -7.97
C PRO A 449 24.72 13.80 -7.74
N GLU A 450 25.61 14.11 -8.65
CA GLU A 450 27.03 13.80 -8.49
C GLU A 450 27.46 14.31 -7.12
N VAL A 451 27.71 13.37 -6.21
CA VAL A 451 28.33 13.68 -4.93
C VAL A 451 29.79 13.93 -5.27
N ASP A 452 30.18 15.20 -5.30
CA ASP A 452 31.55 15.61 -5.35
C ASP A 452 32.34 14.80 -4.32
N SER A 453 33.21 13.94 -4.80
CA SER A 453 34.08 13.07 -4.03
C SER A 453 35.20 13.88 -3.36
N HIS A 454 34.87 14.80 -2.48
CA HIS A 454 35.79 15.30 -1.47
C HIS A 454 35.58 14.50 -0.18
N LEU A 455 36.38 13.44 -0.04
CA LEU A 455 36.63 12.74 1.21
C LEU A 455 37.11 13.76 2.25
N MET A 456 36.21 14.25 3.09
CA MET A 456 36.57 14.88 4.35
C MET A 456 37.09 13.79 5.30
N THR A 457 38.38 13.87 5.62
CA THR A 457 39.00 13.01 6.62
C THR A 457 38.48 13.36 8.00
N LEU A 458 38.27 12.35 8.84
CA LEU A 458 37.71 12.38 10.21
C LEU A 458 38.44 13.32 11.22
N ARG A 459 39.28 14.23 10.77
CA ARG A 459 40.06 15.15 11.62
C ARG A 459 39.54 16.59 11.68
N GLU A 460 38.55 16.96 10.89
CA GLU A 460 38.05 18.37 10.83
C GLU A 460 36.72 18.61 11.55
N VAL A 461 36.18 17.64 12.27
CA VAL A 461 34.89 17.79 12.97
C VAL A 461 35.01 18.39 14.40
N GLU A 462 36.25 18.58 14.91
CA GLU A 462 36.44 19.07 16.29
C GLU A 462 36.57 20.58 16.48
N THR A 463 36.47 21.42 15.44
CA THR A 463 36.73 22.87 15.60
C THR A 463 35.64 23.80 15.08
N LEU A 464 34.35 23.47 15.13
CA LEU A 464 33.26 24.42 14.92
C LEU A 464 32.22 24.30 16.02
N GLY A 465 32.60 24.74 17.23
CA GLY A 465 31.69 25.16 18.26
C GLY A 465 31.40 26.65 18.15
N GLU A 466 30.15 27.01 18.41
CA GLU A 466 29.65 28.35 18.72
C GLU A 466 29.50 29.38 17.59
N SER A 467 28.31 29.41 16.97
CA SER A 467 27.56 30.67 16.81
C SER A 467 26.10 30.38 16.40
N GLY A 468 25.19 31.07 17.08
CA GLY A 468 23.75 30.82 17.06
C GLY A 468 23.07 31.12 15.73
N ALA A 469 22.13 30.23 15.39
CA ALA A 469 21.01 30.54 14.50
C ALA A 469 19.84 29.61 14.85
N SER A 470 18.67 30.19 14.94
CA SER A 470 17.37 29.66 15.31
C SER A 470 16.97 28.37 14.59
N ARG A 471 16.54 27.38 15.36
CA ARG A 471 16.00 26.08 14.92
C ARG A 471 14.60 26.23 14.31
N PRO A 472 14.31 25.51 13.21
CA PRO A 472 12.94 25.15 12.86
C PRO A 472 12.50 23.92 13.70
N SER A 473 11.23 23.88 14.07
CA SER A 473 10.61 22.90 14.94
C SER A 473 10.70 21.47 14.38
N ASP A 474 11.52 20.63 14.99
CA ASP A 474 11.60 19.17 14.80
C ASP A 474 10.54 18.49 15.67
N SER A 475 9.36 18.18 15.10
CA SER A 475 8.34 17.40 15.79
C SER A 475 8.25 15.92 15.42
N ASN A 476 9.09 15.38 14.51
CA ASN A 476 8.94 14.00 14.03
C ASN A 476 10.17 13.08 14.13
N ILE A 477 11.27 13.50 14.76
CA ILE A 477 12.47 12.65 14.95
C ILE A 477 12.62 12.15 16.39
N GLY A 478 11.73 12.60 17.30
CA GLY A 478 11.82 12.28 18.74
C GLY A 478 11.45 10.86 19.13
N GLU A 479 10.58 10.20 18.37
CA GLU A 479 9.87 9.01 18.85
C GLU A 479 10.73 7.72 18.88
N TRP A 480 11.72 7.57 18.02
CA TRP A 480 12.60 6.38 18.04
C TRP A 480 13.95 6.59 18.74
N ARG A 481 14.31 7.84 19.07
CA ARG A 481 15.47 8.11 19.94
C ARG A 481 15.28 7.58 21.36
N ILE A 482 14.05 7.36 21.79
CA ILE A 482 13.72 6.77 23.10
C ILE A 482 14.06 5.27 23.12
N LEU A 483 13.87 4.56 22.00
CA LEU A 483 14.21 3.14 21.88
C LEU A 483 15.72 2.87 21.93
N ALA A 484 16.55 3.82 21.46
CA ALA A 484 18.00 3.69 21.44
C ALA A 484 18.68 4.09 22.77
N ARG A 485 18.04 4.93 23.61
CA ARG A 485 18.66 5.44 24.86
C ARG A 485 18.51 4.57 26.09
N HIS A 486 17.69 3.50 26.05
CA HIS A 486 17.49 2.60 27.20
C HIS A 486 18.36 1.35 27.18
N SER A 487 19.21 1.14 26.18
CA SER A 487 20.17 0.03 26.14
C SER A 487 21.48 0.31 26.91
N ASP A 488 21.75 1.55 27.33
CA ASP A 488 23.04 1.93 27.92
C ASP A 488 23.11 1.83 29.45
N ASN A 489 22.06 1.38 30.12
CA ASN A 489 22.03 1.28 31.59
C ASN A 489 21.77 -0.14 32.11
N VAL A 490 22.46 -1.15 31.58
CA VAL A 490 22.61 -2.45 32.24
C VAL A 490 24.07 -2.57 32.66
N PRO A 491 24.38 -2.74 33.95
CA PRO A 491 25.77 -2.92 34.40
C PRO A 491 26.31 -4.24 33.86
N VAL A 492 27.28 -4.16 32.97
CA VAL A 492 28.01 -5.32 32.47
C VAL A 492 29.02 -5.72 33.53
N SER A 493 28.79 -6.85 34.21
CA SER A 493 29.82 -7.51 34.97
C SER A 493 30.88 -8.09 34.03
N PRO A 494 32.16 -7.97 34.37
CA PRO A 494 33.23 -8.49 33.53
C PRO A 494 33.34 -10.02 33.69
N LEU A 495 32.90 -10.75 32.66
CA LEU A 495 33.28 -12.16 32.51
C LEU A 495 34.48 -12.25 31.61
N THR A 496 35.56 -12.69 32.23
CA THR A 496 36.85 -13.04 31.71
C THR A 496 36.82 -13.88 30.40
N GLY A 497 37.71 -13.51 29.49
CA GLY A 497 37.87 -14.15 28.19
C GLY A 497 38.23 -15.65 28.27
N GLN A 498 37.61 -16.39 27.39
CA GLN A 498 38.16 -17.60 26.80
C GLN A 498 37.82 -17.63 25.30
N LEU A 499 38.85 -17.43 24.53
CA LEU A 499 38.89 -17.70 23.10
C LEU A 499 38.68 -19.20 22.88
N MET A 500 37.57 -19.61 22.34
CA MET A 500 37.40 -20.96 21.77
C MET A 500 37.85 -20.94 20.32
N SER A 501 38.98 -21.61 20.09
CA SER A 501 39.50 -21.98 18.78
C SER A 501 38.60 -23.02 18.10
N TRP A 502 38.29 -22.80 16.82
CA TRP A 502 37.62 -23.76 15.96
C TRP A 502 38.61 -24.87 15.55
N PRO A 503 38.23 -26.16 15.56
CA PRO A 503 39.06 -27.21 14.99
C PRO A 503 38.94 -27.22 13.47
N ASN A 504 40.08 -27.18 12.80
CA ASN A 504 40.26 -27.60 11.42
C ASN A 504 40.14 -29.13 11.37
N ASP A 505 39.15 -29.63 10.64
CA ASP A 505 39.21 -31.01 10.14
C ASP A 505 38.78 -31.07 8.69
N SER A 506 39.81 -31.16 7.85
CA SER A 506 39.76 -31.62 6.48
C SER A 506 39.63 -33.15 6.48
N GLN A 507 38.52 -33.71 6.05
CA GLN A 507 38.49 -35.04 5.46
C GLN A 507 37.43 -35.11 4.37
N HIS A 508 37.91 -35.27 3.14
CA HIS A 508 37.23 -35.77 1.97
C HIS A 508 36.67 -37.15 2.22
N GLN A 509 35.38 -37.39 1.94
CA GLN A 509 34.90 -38.65 1.39
C GLN A 509 33.69 -38.39 0.53
N GLY A 510 33.73 -38.85 -0.73
CA GLY A 510 32.71 -38.74 -1.75
C GLY A 510 31.53 -39.68 -1.52
N TRP A 511 30.42 -39.28 -2.13
CA TRP A 511 29.29 -40.18 -2.41
C TRP A 511 28.94 -40.10 -3.90
N GLU A 512 28.90 -41.26 -4.54
CA GLU A 512 28.29 -41.52 -5.85
C GLU A 512 26.80 -41.29 -5.81
#